data_dc3cec9119d770d1195e83b6f1cb1edd
#
_entry.id   dc3cec9119d770d1195e83b6f1cb1edd
#
_cell.length_a   1.000
_cell.length_b   1.000
_cell.length_c   1.000
_cell.angle_alpha   90.00
_cell.angle_beta   90.00
_cell.angle_gamma   90.00
#
_symmetry.space_group_name_H-M   'P 1'
#
loop_
_entity.id
_entity.type
_entity.pdbx_description
1 polymer ?
#
loop_
_entity_poly.entity_id
_entity_poly.type
_entity_poly.pdbx_seq_one_letter_code
_entity_poly.pdbx_strand_id
1 'polypeptide(L)'
;MTISVALAMLQRDGRWLLQLRDDIDSIIYPGHWGLFGGHVEPGESPADAVQRELMEEISWAPSTPLQPWFSDDSGTRPAHVFRGALTAPLEQLCLKEGQDLKLASLEELCSETIWSDHCQEQRPIAPGLSIVMRRLLAEMDDA
;
A
#
# COMPACT_ATOMS: atom_id res chain seq x y z
N MET A 1 17.73 -5.51 16.34
CA MET A 1 16.98 -6.27 15.35
C MET A 1 16.15 -5.33 14.49
N THR A 2 16.30 -5.42 13.18
CA THR A 2 15.61 -4.53 12.26
C THR A 2 14.20 -5.04 11.99
N ILE A 3 13.19 -4.17 12.16
CA ILE A 3 11.80 -4.51 11.84
C ILE A 3 11.58 -4.19 10.36
N SER A 4 11.17 -5.20 9.58
CA SER A 4 10.82 -5.00 8.19
C SER A 4 9.29 -4.89 8.03
N VAL A 5 8.87 -4.35 6.91
CA VAL A 5 7.45 -4.25 6.55
C VAL A 5 7.20 -4.95 5.23
N ALA A 6 5.98 -5.46 5.06
CA ALA A 6 5.52 -6.07 3.81
C ALA A 6 4.34 -5.27 3.30
N LEU A 7 4.40 -4.82 2.05
CA LEU A 7 3.42 -3.92 1.45
C LEU A 7 2.84 -4.53 0.18
N ALA A 8 1.58 -4.22 -0.09
CA ALA A 8 0.86 -4.75 -1.24
C ALA A 8 0.50 -3.66 -2.25
N MET A 9 0.99 -3.80 -3.48
CA MET A 9 0.61 -2.98 -4.62
C MET A 9 -0.45 -3.74 -5.41
N LEU A 10 -1.72 -3.48 -5.10
CA LEU A 10 -2.87 -4.17 -5.70
C LEU A 10 -3.44 -3.35 -6.85
N GLN A 11 -3.62 -4.00 -8.00
CA GLN A 11 -4.05 -3.33 -9.23
C GLN A 11 -5.40 -3.85 -9.71
N ARG A 12 -6.21 -2.91 -10.19
CA ARG A 12 -7.47 -3.22 -10.87
C ARG A 12 -7.73 -2.17 -11.95
N ASP A 13 -7.93 -2.63 -13.20
CA ASP A 13 -8.26 -1.76 -14.33
C ASP A 13 -7.30 -0.57 -14.49
N GLY A 14 -6.00 -0.81 -14.31
CA GLY A 14 -4.99 0.23 -14.46
C GLY A 14 -4.94 1.23 -13.31
N ARG A 15 -5.54 0.89 -12.17
CA ARG A 15 -5.53 1.70 -10.94
C ARG A 15 -5.00 0.87 -9.78
N TRP A 16 -4.51 1.53 -8.75
CA TRP A 16 -3.87 0.88 -7.61
C TRP A 16 -4.55 1.26 -6.31
N LEU A 17 -4.72 0.25 -5.43
CA LEU A 17 -5.40 0.43 -4.16
C LEU A 17 -4.48 1.11 -3.16
N LEU A 18 -4.93 2.24 -2.62
CA LEU A 18 -4.21 3.00 -1.61
C LEU A 18 -5.02 3.08 -0.32
N GLN A 19 -4.30 3.22 0.79
CA GLN A 19 -4.85 3.48 2.11
C GLN A 19 -4.50 4.91 2.53
N LEU A 20 -5.50 5.67 3.00
CA LEU A 20 -5.23 6.91 3.70
C LEU A 20 -5.05 6.59 5.17
N ARG A 21 -3.83 6.80 5.67
CA ARG A 21 -3.47 6.45 7.04
C ARG A 21 -4.26 7.29 8.04
N ASP A 22 -4.49 6.73 9.23
CA ASP A 22 -5.15 7.47 10.31
C ASP A 22 -4.36 8.73 10.64
N ASP A 23 -5.06 9.78 11.03
CA ASP A 23 -4.44 11.07 11.36
C ASP A 23 -4.25 11.17 12.89
N ILE A 24 -3.36 10.33 13.41
CA ILE A 24 -3.04 10.27 14.83
C ILE A 24 -1.52 10.35 15.01
N ASP A 25 -1.10 10.98 16.10
CA ASP A 25 0.32 11.27 16.35
C ASP A 25 1.17 10.02 16.63
N SER A 26 0.53 8.91 16.99
CA SER A 26 1.25 7.69 17.39
C SER A 26 1.78 6.87 16.23
N ILE A 27 1.45 7.22 14.97
CA ILE A 27 1.89 6.46 13.81
C ILE A 27 2.79 7.31 12.90
N ILE A 28 3.56 6.62 12.03
CA ILE A 28 4.40 7.26 11.03
C ILE A 28 3.51 7.79 9.89
N TYR A 29 3.81 9.01 9.44
CA TYR A 29 3.12 9.67 8.34
C TYR A 29 1.59 9.65 8.51
N PRO A 30 1.07 10.20 9.60
CA PRO A 30 -0.37 10.26 9.81
C PRO A 30 -1.03 11.08 8.69
N GLY A 31 -2.20 10.65 8.25
CA GLY A 31 -2.96 11.36 7.22
C GLY A 31 -2.35 11.35 5.83
N HIS A 32 -1.38 10.48 5.55
CA HIS A 32 -0.76 10.33 4.22
C HIS A 32 -1.32 9.09 3.51
N TRP A 33 -1.35 9.16 2.18
CA TRP A 33 -1.66 7.99 1.35
C TRP A 33 -0.47 7.04 1.28
N GLY A 34 -0.73 5.76 1.42
CA GLY A 34 0.28 4.71 1.31
C GLY A 34 -0.33 3.40 0.84
N LEU A 35 0.46 2.35 0.87
CA LEU A 35 0.00 1.00 0.54
C LEU A 35 -0.50 0.29 1.80
N PHE A 36 -1.41 -0.67 1.62
CA PHE A 36 -1.76 -1.59 2.70
C PHE A 36 -0.60 -2.53 2.99
N GLY A 37 -0.50 -2.96 4.23
CA GLY A 37 0.56 -3.83 4.70
C GLY A 37 0.98 -3.44 6.11
N GLY A 38 2.06 -4.04 6.58
CA GLY A 38 2.53 -3.76 7.93
C GLY A 38 3.75 -4.57 8.31
N HIS A 39 4.02 -4.65 9.60
CA HIS A 39 5.21 -5.27 10.15
C HIS A 39 5.26 -6.78 9.89
N VAL A 40 6.43 -7.26 9.49
CA VAL A 40 6.72 -8.70 9.46
C VAL A 40 7.05 -9.13 10.89
N GLU A 41 6.28 -10.07 11.42
CA GLU A 41 6.48 -10.58 12.78
C GLU A 41 7.63 -11.58 12.84
N PRO A 42 8.25 -11.77 14.03
CA PRO A 42 9.32 -12.76 14.18
C PRO A 42 8.85 -14.16 13.75
N GLY A 43 9.64 -14.82 12.90
CA GLY A 43 9.30 -16.14 12.39
C GLY A 43 8.33 -16.14 11.23
N GLU A 44 7.80 -14.99 10.84
CA GLU A 44 6.87 -14.85 9.73
C GLU A 44 7.62 -14.47 8.45
N SER A 45 7.24 -15.05 7.31
CA SER A 45 7.79 -14.60 6.03
C SER A 45 7.12 -13.29 5.60
N PRO A 46 7.78 -12.45 4.79
CA PRO A 46 7.13 -11.27 4.25
C PRO A 46 5.86 -11.58 3.45
N ALA A 47 5.84 -12.70 2.72
CA ALA A 47 4.66 -13.13 1.96
C ALA A 47 3.48 -13.44 2.89
N ASP A 48 3.73 -14.12 3.99
CA ASP A 48 2.68 -14.42 4.98
C ASP A 48 2.23 -13.16 5.71
N ALA A 49 3.16 -12.24 5.98
CA ALA A 49 2.85 -10.98 6.65
C ALA A 49 1.89 -10.14 5.82
N VAL A 50 2.13 -9.99 4.52
CA VAL A 50 1.27 -9.16 3.66
C VAL A 50 -0.14 -9.76 3.55
N GLN A 51 -0.26 -11.08 3.50
CA GLN A 51 -1.57 -11.75 3.50
C GLN A 51 -2.33 -11.47 4.79
N ARG A 52 -1.66 -11.64 5.92
CA ARG A 52 -2.25 -11.40 7.25
C ARG A 52 -2.69 -9.95 7.40
N GLU A 53 -1.83 -9.00 7.03
CA GLU A 53 -2.12 -7.57 7.15
C GLU A 53 -3.31 -7.17 6.29
N LEU A 54 -3.43 -7.69 5.07
CA LEU A 54 -4.60 -7.42 4.22
C LEU A 54 -5.89 -7.90 4.88
N MET A 55 -5.89 -9.10 5.45
CA MET A 55 -7.07 -9.60 6.17
C MET A 55 -7.42 -8.71 7.36
N GLU A 56 -6.42 -8.23 8.08
CA GLU A 56 -6.65 -7.36 9.25
C GLU A 56 -7.15 -5.97 8.84
N GLU A 57 -6.64 -5.43 7.73
CA GLU A 57 -6.92 -4.03 7.35
C GLU A 57 -8.16 -3.86 6.49
N ILE A 58 -8.45 -4.80 5.58
CA ILE A 58 -9.57 -4.68 4.63
C ILE A 58 -10.45 -5.93 4.57
N SER A 59 -10.24 -6.90 5.44
CA SER A 59 -11.01 -8.15 5.49
C SER A 59 -11.02 -8.93 4.19
N TRP A 60 -9.95 -8.81 3.41
CA TRP A 60 -9.78 -9.50 2.15
C TRP A 60 -8.30 -9.77 1.91
N ALA A 61 -8.01 -10.93 1.33
CA ALA A 61 -6.68 -11.24 0.84
C ALA A 61 -6.83 -12.07 -0.44
N PRO A 62 -5.87 -11.99 -1.37
CA PRO A 62 -5.96 -12.74 -2.62
C PRO A 62 -5.91 -14.25 -2.36
N SER A 63 -6.69 -15.00 -3.14
CA SER A 63 -6.67 -16.47 -3.09
C SER A 63 -5.39 -17.05 -3.69
N THR A 64 -4.77 -16.31 -4.62
CA THR A 64 -3.47 -16.64 -5.20
C THR A 64 -2.41 -15.77 -4.51
N PRO A 65 -1.26 -16.33 -4.08
CA PRO A 65 -0.22 -15.54 -3.44
C PRO A 65 0.21 -14.35 -4.29
N LEU A 66 0.47 -13.21 -3.65
CA LEU A 66 1.03 -12.05 -4.32
C LEU A 66 2.46 -12.34 -4.76
N GLN A 67 2.86 -11.72 -5.87
CA GLN A 67 4.21 -11.88 -6.39
C GLN A 67 5.17 -10.90 -5.74
N PRO A 68 6.35 -11.36 -5.28
CA PRO A 68 7.40 -10.43 -4.85
C PRO A 68 7.78 -9.51 -6.00
N TRP A 69 7.90 -8.22 -5.73
CA TRP A 69 8.25 -7.24 -6.74
C TRP A 69 9.65 -6.71 -6.50
N PHE A 70 9.87 -6.04 -5.37
CA PHE A 70 11.18 -5.56 -5.00
C PHE A 70 11.26 -5.33 -3.49
N SER A 71 12.48 -5.17 -3.00
CA SER A 71 12.74 -4.77 -1.62
C SER A 71 13.52 -3.46 -1.61
N ASP A 72 13.25 -2.61 -0.63
CA ASP A 72 13.91 -1.34 -0.46
C ASP A 72 14.34 -1.18 0.99
N ASP A 73 15.61 -0.85 1.20
CA ASP A 73 16.16 -0.61 2.53
C ASP A 73 16.73 0.80 2.69
N SER A 74 16.35 1.71 1.78
CA SER A 74 16.83 3.10 1.81
C SER A 74 16.26 3.91 2.96
N GLY A 75 15.14 3.48 3.54
CA GLY A 75 14.51 4.13 4.69
C GLY A 75 14.97 3.54 6.02
N THR A 76 14.24 3.88 7.08
CA THR A 76 14.53 3.37 8.42
C THR A 76 14.13 1.90 8.60
N ARG A 77 13.26 1.38 7.72
CA ARG A 77 12.77 0.00 7.78
C ARG A 77 12.91 -0.63 6.40
N PRO A 78 13.48 -1.85 6.31
CA PRO A 78 13.41 -2.59 5.05
C PRO A 78 11.96 -2.84 4.66
N ALA A 79 11.64 -2.63 3.39
CA ALA A 79 10.30 -2.85 2.88
C ALA A 79 10.33 -3.93 1.81
N HIS A 80 9.45 -4.91 1.94
CA HIS A 80 9.25 -5.96 0.94
C HIS A 80 7.94 -5.64 0.22
N VAL A 81 8.01 -5.30 -1.05
CA VAL A 81 6.84 -4.90 -1.83
C VAL A 81 6.39 -6.04 -2.71
N PHE A 82 5.10 -6.37 -2.61
CA PHE A 82 4.45 -7.41 -3.41
C PHE A 82 3.44 -6.76 -4.33
N ARG A 83 3.10 -7.43 -5.41
CA ARG A 83 2.06 -6.95 -6.33
C ARG A 83 1.17 -8.08 -6.80
N GLY A 84 -0.05 -7.70 -7.15
CA GLY A 84 -1.04 -8.63 -7.65
C GLY A 84 -2.34 -7.94 -8.02
N ALA A 85 -3.31 -8.73 -8.46
CA ALA A 85 -4.61 -8.21 -8.84
C ALA A 85 -5.53 -8.06 -7.64
N LEU A 86 -6.25 -6.95 -7.60
CA LEU A 86 -7.39 -6.80 -6.70
C LEU A 86 -8.60 -7.40 -7.41
N THR A 87 -8.99 -8.60 -7.01
CA THR A 87 -10.09 -9.34 -7.66
C THR A 87 -11.45 -9.05 -7.04
N ALA A 88 -11.48 -8.47 -5.83
CA ALA A 88 -12.72 -8.10 -5.19
C ALA A 88 -13.13 -6.67 -5.56
N PRO A 89 -14.43 -6.39 -5.76
CA PRO A 89 -14.88 -5.01 -5.90
C PRO A 89 -14.71 -4.24 -4.60
N LEU A 90 -14.55 -2.92 -4.69
CA LEU A 90 -14.32 -2.09 -3.50
C LEU A 90 -15.42 -2.25 -2.44
N GLU A 91 -16.66 -2.47 -2.87
CA GLU A 91 -17.81 -2.62 -1.97
C GLU A 91 -17.68 -3.85 -1.06
N GLN A 92 -16.88 -4.84 -1.44
CA GLN A 92 -16.66 -6.03 -0.62
C GLN A 92 -15.52 -5.86 0.39
N LEU A 93 -14.74 -4.81 0.26
CA LEU A 93 -13.68 -4.54 1.22
C LEU A 93 -14.27 -3.84 2.45
N CYS A 94 -13.78 -4.24 3.63
CA CYS A 94 -14.19 -3.64 4.89
C CYS A 94 -12.97 -2.93 5.48
N LEU A 95 -12.92 -1.61 5.37
CA LEU A 95 -11.80 -0.82 5.87
C LEU A 95 -11.81 -0.82 7.38
N LYS A 96 -10.83 -1.49 7.98
CA LYS A 96 -10.68 -1.60 9.44
C LYS A 96 -9.57 -0.74 10.00
N GLU A 97 -8.66 -0.29 9.13
CA GLU A 97 -7.54 0.56 9.53
C GLU A 97 -7.35 1.63 8.46
N GLY A 98 -7.19 2.88 8.89
CA GLY A 98 -7.10 4.02 7.99
C GLY A 98 -8.41 4.79 7.89
N GLN A 99 -8.34 5.98 7.30
CA GLN A 99 -9.49 6.89 7.15
C GLN A 99 -10.25 6.65 5.85
N ASP A 100 -9.56 6.17 4.82
CA ASP A 100 -10.13 6.03 3.49
C ASP A 100 -9.33 4.99 2.69
N LEU A 101 -9.92 4.51 1.60
CA LEU A 101 -9.23 3.72 0.61
C LEU A 101 -9.66 4.19 -0.78
N LYS A 102 -8.80 3.98 -1.77
CA LYS A 102 -9.06 4.50 -3.10
C LYS A 102 -8.28 3.70 -4.13
N LEU A 103 -8.89 3.51 -5.30
CA LEU A 103 -8.18 3.05 -6.49
C LEU A 103 -7.65 4.29 -7.23
N ALA A 104 -6.36 4.53 -7.13
CA ALA A 104 -5.71 5.70 -7.67
C ALA A 104 -5.18 5.42 -9.08
N SER A 105 -5.35 6.40 -9.99
CA SER A 105 -4.76 6.34 -11.33
C SER A 105 -3.27 6.60 -11.28
N LEU A 106 -2.57 6.31 -12.39
CA LEU A 106 -1.15 6.64 -12.51
C LEU A 106 -0.91 8.13 -12.35
N GLU A 107 -1.79 8.96 -12.93
CA GLU A 107 -1.70 10.42 -12.81
C GLU A 107 -1.78 10.87 -11.34
N GLU A 108 -2.71 10.27 -10.57
CA GLU A 108 -2.81 10.55 -9.14
C GLU A 108 -1.56 10.12 -8.37
N LEU A 109 -1.00 8.96 -8.70
CA LEU A 109 0.22 8.48 -8.06
C LEU A 109 1.43 9.39 -8.32
N CYS A 110 1.44 10.10 -9.44
CA CYS A 110 2.49 11.04 -9.79
C CYS A 110 2.27 12.44 -9.19
N SER A 111 1.16 12.66 -8.52
CA SER A 111 0.83 13.94 -7.88
C SER A 111 1.45 14.02 -6.49
N GLU A 112 1.58 15.23 -5.96
CA GLU A 112 2.05 15.43 -4.59
C GLU A 112 0.96 15.14 -3.56
N THR A 113 -0.31 15.34 -3.96
CA THR A 113 -1.47 15.09 -3.11
C THR A 113 -2.53 14.35 -3.90
N ILE A 114 -3.38 13.60 -3.18
CA ILE A 114 -4.51 12.87 -3.76
C ILE A 114 -5.77 13.21 -2.95
N TRP A 115 -6.88 13.41 -3.65
CA TRP A 115 -8.16 13.74 -3.04
C TRP A 115 -8.72 12.55 -2.25
N SER A 116 -9.21 12.81 -1.04
CA SER A 116 -9.95 11.83 -0.22
C SER A 116 -11.43 12.19 -0.22
N ASP A 117 -12.27 11.27 -0.71
CA ASP A 117 -13.72 11.45 -0.67
C ASP A 117 -14.25 11.44 0.76
N HIS A 118 -13.69 10.62 1.63
CA HIS A 118 -14.13 10.54 3.02
C HIS A 118 -13.79 11.81 3.78
N CYS A 119 -12.56 12.30 3.64
CA CYS A 119 -12.11 13.50 4.35
C CYS A 119 -12.46 14.80 3.65
N GLN A 120 -12.88 14.75 2.39
CA GLN A 120 -13.23 15.92 1.56
C GLN A 120 -12.08 16.93 1.49
N GLU A 121 -10.87 16.41 1.26
CA GLU A 121 -9.68 17.25 1.11
C GLU A 121 -8.56 16.50 0.41
N GLN A 122 -7.58 17.26 -0.09
CA GLN A 122 -6.34 16.70 -0.63
C GLN A 122 -5.45 16.27 0.52
N ARG A 123 -4.81 15.09 0.37
CA ARG A 123 -3.89 14.55 1.36
C ARG A 123 -2.57 14.18 0.72
N PRO A 124 -1.45 14.36 1.44
CA PRO A 124 -0.13 14.08 0.88
C PRO A 124 0.15 12.59 0.72
N ILE A 125 1.17 12.29 -0.07
CA ILE A 125 1.63 10.93 -0.33
C ILE A 125 2.81 10.63 0.59
N ALA A 126 2.80 9.45 1.23
CA ALA A 126 3.91 9.00 2.06
C ALA A 126 5.15 8.71 1.19
N PRO A 127 6.37 8.94 1.73
CA PRO A 127 7.60 8.70 0.96
C PRO A 127 7.74 7.28 0.42
N GLY A 128 7.25 6.27 1.14
CA GLY A 128 7.29 4.88 0.68
C GLY A 128 6.48 4.68 -0.60
N LEU A 129 5.35 5.35 -0.75
CA LEU A 129 4.55 5.28 -1.96
C LEU A 129 5.28 5.94 -3.14
N SER A 130 6.01 7.03 -2.89
CA SER A 130 6.82 7.68 -3.92
C SER A 130 7.92 6.77 -4.45
N ILE A 131 8.54 5.96 -3.59
CA ILE A 131 9.55 4.98 -3.98
C ILE A 131 8.94 3.92 -4.89
N VAL A 132 7.77 3.39 -4.53
CA VAL A 132 7.05 2.40 -5.32
C VAL A 132 6.66 2.97 -6.67
N MET A 133 6.18 4.20 -6.71
CA MET A 133 5.78 4.89 -7.93
C MET A 133 6.96 5.06 -8.88
N ARG A 134 8.13 5.44 -8.37
CA ARG A 134 9.34 5.57 -9.19
C ARG A 134 9.75 4.23 -9.80
N ARG A 135 9.62 3.14 -9.05
CA ARG A 135 9.91 1.80 -9.57
C ARG A 135 8.93 1.42 -10.69
N LEU A 136 7.65 1.73 -10.50
CA LEU A 136 6.62 1.46 -11.49
C LEU A 136 6.91 2.22 -12.80
N LEU A 137 7.24 3.50 -12.71
CA LEU A 137 7.56 4.31 -13.87
C LEU A 137 8.81 3.80 -14.61
N ALA A 138 9.83 3.37 -13.87
CA ALA A 138 11.05 2.81 -14.47
C ALA A 138 10.74 1.54 -15.26
N GLU A 139 9.87 0.67 -14.79
CA GLU A 139 9.45 -0.52 -15.53
C GLU A 139 8.68 -0.16 -16.80
N MET A 140 7.86 0.87 -16.76
CA MET A 140 7.08 1.31 -17.92
C MET A 140 7.99 1.89 -19.01
N ASP A 141 9.07 2.58 -18.62
CA ASP A 141 10.03 3.13 -19.57
C ASP A 141 10.87 2.04 -20.25
N ASP A 142 11.05 0.91 -19.60
CA ASP A 142 11.80 -0.23 -20.14
C ASP A 142 10.96 -1.17 -21.03
N ALA A 143 9.67 -0.92 -21.09
CA ALA A 143 8.74 -1.78 -21.85
C ALA A 143 8.74 -1.47 -23.34
#